data_6f74e579e9893a5af7de1cbdf6652942
#
_entry.id   6f74e579e9893a5af7de1cbdf6652942
#
_cell.length_a   1.000
_cell.length_b   1.000
_cell.length_c   1.000
_cell.angle_alpha   90.00
_cell.angle_beta   90.00
_cell.angle_gamma   90.00
#
_symmetry.space_group_name_H-M   'P 1'
#
loop_
_entity.id
_entity.type
_entity.pdbx_description
1 polymer ?
#
loop_
_entity_poly.entity_id
_entity_poly.type
_entity_poly.pdbx_seq_one_letter_code
_entity_poly.pdbx_strand_id
1 'polypeptide(L)'
;VGGTLADRYLGQRKAVTYGAILLVLGHGLMAFEGSGSREVFQYEGAEYEITLDGRGGDAPQIVIGEDGQSVVRFEDSGQTLIVEAPDAVGLPATVDWTGIDTRVEQQQLYVNILYLALALIIAGVGYLKANISTIVGELYELGDPRRDSGFTLFYMGINLGSFLSSVTVGWIGIAYGWKYGFGLAGIGMLLGLVTFLFFQHWLEGKAGPPDADKLTQRVLGPVTVEAACYLVGLAIIAVAFTAVTLPEYFGGVVGPLGLVMLLFMAGYAMFRTKGEERGQMFAALYFILAQIPFWALFEQAGSSLNLFTDRLVDRTMFGWTVPAPVFQSLNAGFIIIFAPILAWLWVALARRKWNPSTPVKFALGVFMAGLGFYVLVGGITLSGAGLVAVYFIFLIYLIHTLGEL
;
A
#
# COMPACT_ATOMS: atom_id res chain seq x y z
N VAL A 1 -19.03 -0.21 1.35
CA VAL A 1 -19.83 0.63 2.28
C VAL A 1 -19.80 2.08 1.81
N GLY A 2 -18.60 2.72 1.65
CA GLY A 2 -18.49 4.14 1.28
C GLY A 2 -19.20 4.48 -0.03
N GLY A 3 -19.04 3.68 -1.10
CA GLY A 3 -19.77 3.84 -2.36
C GLY A 3 -21.29 3.73 -2.17
N THR A 4 -21.74 2.68 -1.48
CA THR A 4 -23.19 2.48 -1.24
C THR A 4 -23.84 3.62 -0.47
N LEU A 5 -23.12 4.19 0.52
CA LEU A 5 -23.61 5.35 1.28
C LEU A 5 -23.64 6.62 0.42
N ALA A 6 -22.66 6.78 -0.46
CA ALA A 6 -22.65 7.89 -1.41
C ALA A 6 -23.81 7.79 -2.41
N ASP A 7 -23.97 6.63 -3.06
CA ASP A 7 -24.97 6.40 -4.10
C ASP A 7 -26.40 6.52 -3.58
N ARG A 8 -26.64 6.12 -2.31
CA ARG A 8 -28.00 6.10 -1.74
C ARG A 8 -28.38 7.34 -0.95
N TYR A 9 -27.38 8.04 -0.38
CA TYR A 9 -27.63 9.09 0.61
C TYR A 9 -26.76 10.33 0.41
N LEU A 10 -25.43 10.23 0.68
CA LEU A 10 -24.54 11.40 0.81
C LEU A 10 -24.27 12.14 -0.49
N GLY A 11 -24.30 11.44 -1.62
CA GLY A 11 -23.68 11.90 -2.86
C GLY A 11 -22.13 11.79 -2.81
N GLN A 12 -21.54 11.69 -3.97
CA GLN A 12 -20.10 11.43 -4.10
C GLN A 12 -19.24 12.57 -3.56
N ARG A 13 -19.67 13.84 -3.73
CA ARG A 13 -18.92 15.01 -3.23
C ARG A 13 -18.72 14.98 -1.71
N LYS A 14 -19.80 14.74 -0.94
CA LYS A 14 -19.71 14.67 0.53
C LYS A 14 -18.91 13.45 0.97
N ALA A 15 -19.07 12.31 0.31
CA ALA A 15 -18.33 11.10 0.60
C ALA A 15 -16.82 11.29 0.35
N VAL A 16 -16.43 11.88 -0.80
CA VAL A 16 -15.02 12.20 -1.12
C VAL A 16 -14.45 13.20 -0.13
N THR A 17 -15.20 14.27 0.22
CA THR A 17 -14.75 15.24 1.23
C THR A 17 -14.50 14.58 2.58
N TYR A 18 -15.44 13.76 3.06
CA TYR A 18 -15.28 13.05 4.33
C TYR A 18 -14.10 12.08 4.30
N GLY A 19 -13.97 11.29 3.24
CA GLY A 19 -12.84 10.39 3.03
C GLY A 19 -11.51 11.13 3.01
N ALA A 20 -11.43 12.28 2.31
CA ALA A 20 -10.22 13.10 2.26
C ALA A 20 -9.86 13.69 3.63
N ILE A 21 -10.82 14.13 4.44
CA ILE A 21 -10.59 14.57 5.83
C ILE A 21 -9.98 13.44 6.66
N LEU A 22 -10.54 12.23 6.58
CA LEU A 22 -9.99 11.08 7.29
C LEU A 22 -8.55 10.75 6.86
N LEU A 23 -8.25 10.87 5.57
CA LEU A 23 -6.90 10.66 5.03
C LEU A 23 -5.92 11.73 5.50
N VAL A 24 -6.32 13.00 5.53
CA VAL A 24 -5.49 14.10 6.07
C VAL A 24 -5.15 13.82 7.54
N LEU A 25 -6.16 13.46 8.35
CA LEU A 25 -5.96 13.14 9.76
C LEU A 25 -5.08 11.89 9.93
N GLY A 26 -5.32 10.84 9.16
CA GLY A 26 -4.53 9.60 9.21
C GLY A 26 -3.06 9.84 8.86
N HIS A 27 -2.76 10.46 7.72
CA HIS A 27 -1.37 10.75 7.34
C HIS A 27 -0.72 11.77 8.28
N GLY A 28 -1.48 12.75 8.79
CA GLY A 28 -1.00 13.69 9.79
C GLY A 28 -0.60 12.99 11.10
N LEU A 29 -1.41 12.04 11.57
CA LEU A 29 -1.09 11.26 12.78
C LEU A 29 0.14 10.36 12.60
N MET A 30 0.39 9.83 11.40
CA MET A 30 1.61 9.05 11.13
C MET A 30 2.90 9.88 11.28
N ALA A 31 2.82 11.20 11.26
CA ALA A 31 3.96 12.07 11.53
C ALA A 31 4.35 12.13 13.03
N PHE A 32 3.49 11.64 13.92
CA PHE A 32 3.76 11.54 15.35
C PHE A 32 4.41 10.18 15.65
N GLU A 33 5.70 10.09 15.47
CA GLU A 33 6.50 8.93 15.87
C GLU A 33 7.16 9.22 17.22
N GLY A 34 7.21 8.18 18.09
CA GLY A 34 7.99 8.24 19.33
C GLY A 34 9.47 8.02 19.09
N SER A 35 10.20 7.64 20.13
CA SER A 35 11.63 7.28 20.05
C SER A 35 11.90 5.97 19.28
N GLY A 36 10.85 5.36 18.69
CA GLY A 36 10.93 4.06 18.04
C GLY A 36 10.79 2.90 19.02
N SER A 37 10.92 1.67 18.49
CA SER A 37 11.10 0.46 19.31
C SER A 37 12.57 0.31 19.65
N ARG A 38 12.86 -0.05 20.91
CA ARG A 38 14.21 -0.39 21.35
C ARG A 38 14.26 -1.90 21.62
N GLU A 39 15.24 -2.56 21.05
CA GLU A 39 15.52 -3.95 21.38
C GLU A 39 16.55 -3.96 22.51
N VAL A 40 16.15 -4.46 23.67
CA VAL A 40 16.97 -4.48 24.86
C VAL A 40 17.23 -5.91 25.31
N PHE A 41 18.41 -6.14 25.85
CA PHE A 41 18.78 -7.42 26.45
C PHE A 41 19.51 -7.20 27.77
N GLN A 42 19.57 -8.24 28.62
CA GLN A 42 20.29 -8.23 29.86
C GLN A 42 21.53 -9.16 29.76
N TYR A 43 22.67 -8.65 30.16
CA TYR A 43 23.91 -9.41 30.28
C TYR A 43 24.56 -9.09 31.61
N GLU A 44 24.83 -10.13 32.43
CA GLU A 44 25.43 -10.03 33.76
C GLU A 44 24.77 -9.00 34.71
N GLY A 45 23.45 -8.78 34.53
CA GLY A 45 22.69 -7.87 35.37
C GLY A 45 22.64 -6.42 34.88
N ALA A 46 23.37 -6.08 33.82
CA ALA A 46 23.27 -4.79 33.12
C ALA A 46 22.31 -4.88 31.91
N GLU A 47 21.68 -3.79 31.60
CA GLU A 47 20.75 -3.67 30.45
C GLU A 47 21.46 -2.96 29.29
N TYR A 48 21.31 -3.51 28.10
CA TYR A 48 21.89 -3.00 26.86
C TYR A 48 20.82 -2.85 25.80
N GLU A 49 20.98 -1.82 24.95
CA GLU A 49 20.11 -1.60 23.78
C GLU A 49 20.86 -1.97 22.49
N ILE A 50 20.23 -2.75 21.61
CA ILE A 50 20.72 -2.94 20.23
C ILE A 50 19.89 -2.08 19.30
N THR A 51 20.58 -1.31 18.44
CA THR A 51 19.95 -0.46 17.43
C THR A 51 20.85 -0.33 16.20
N LEU A 52 20.39 0.43 15.19
CA LEU A 52 21.20 0.76 14.01
C LEU A 52 21.78 2.17 14.18
N ASP A 53 23.07 2.32 13.90
CA ASP A 53 23.72 3.63 13.84
C ASP A 53 23.47 4.27 12.46
N GLY A 54 22.34 4.91 12.32
CA GLY A 54 21.91 5.52 11.08
C GLY A 54 20.61 4.92 10.52
N ARG A 55 20.33 5.23 9.25
CA ARG A 55 19.10 4.84 8.54
C ARG A 55 19.47 4.26 7.19
N GLY A 56 18.96 3.07 6.91
CA GLY A 56 19.22 2.34 5.66
C GLY A 56 19.82 0.96 5.92
N GLY A 57 19.83 0.13 4.89
CA GLY A 57 20.28 -1.27 4.98
C GLY A 57 21.76 -1.44 5.32
N ASP A 58 22.57 -0.40 5.09
CA ASP A 58 24.03 -0.41 5.33
C ASP A 58 24.43 0.18 6.69
N ALA A 59 23.45 0.60 7.51
CA ALA A 59 23.73 1.15 8.84
C ALA A 59 24.27 0.03 9.75
N PRO A 60 25.44 0.25 10.41
CA PRO A 60 26.00 -0.74 11.32
C PRO A 60 25.06 -0.93 12.53
N GLN A 61 25.01 -2.15 13.03
CA GLN A 61 24.38 -2.41 14.32
C GLN A 61 25.31 -1.93 15.43
N ILE A 62 24.73 -1.27 16.41
CA ILE A 62 25.43 -0.84 17.61
C ILE A 62 24.74 -1.35 18.84
N VAL A 63 25.54 -1.61 19.87
CA VAL A 63 25.09 -1.80 21.25
C VAL A 63 25.34 -0.53 22.02
N ILE A 64 24.36 -0.10 22.80
CA ILE A 64 24.44 1.04 23.72
C ILE A 64 24.34 0.49 25.14
N GLY A 65 25.33 0.78 25.96
CA GLY A 65 25.38 0.53 27.40
C GLY A 65 25.35 1.82 28.19
N GLU A 66 25.50 1.73 29.52
CA GLU A 66 25.52 2.93 30.40
C GLU A 66 26.68 3.88 30.08
N ASP A 67 27.85 3.38 29.71
CA ASP A 67 29.06 4.18 29.53
C ASP A 67 29.32 4.63 28.09
N GLY A 68 28.66 4.05 27.11
CA GLY A 68 28.87 4.40 25.70
C GLY A 68 28.20 3.45 24.70
N GLN A 69 28.74 3.45 23.50
CA GLN A 69 28.24 2.60 22.40
C GLN A 69 29.38 1.92 21.65
N SER A 70 29.09 0.77 21.06
CA SER A 70 30.04 0.00 20.25
C SER A 70 29.34 -0.59 19.02
N VAL A 71 30.03 -0.62 17.89
CA VAL A 71 29.59 -1.38 16.71
C VAL A 71 29.62 -2.88 17.04
N VAL A 72 28.59 -3.58 16.58
CA VAL A 72 28.46 -5.02 16.79
C VAL A 72 28.14 -5.76 15.51
N ARG A 73 28.51 -7.03 15.46
CA ARG A 73 28.22 -7.96 14.36
C ARG A 73 27.81 -9.31 14.89
N PHE A 74 26.84 -9.92 14.21
CA PHE A 74 26.47 -11.30 14.49
C PHE A 74 27.27 -12.25 13.60
N GLU A 75 27.86 -13.26 14.20
CA GLU A 75 28.55 -14.38 13.52
C GLU A 75 27.84 -15.70 13.83
N ASP A 76 28.27 -16.79 13.20
CA ASP A 76 27.76 -18.15 13.42
C ASP A 76 26.22 -18.24 13.29
N SER A 77 25.66 -17.65 12.23
CA SER A 77 24.20 -17.62 11.99
C SER A 77 23.40 -16.96 13.13
N GLY A 78 24.01 -15.97 13.81
CA GLY A 78 23.36 -15.20 14.87
C GLY A 78 23.55 -15.78 16.28
N GLN A 79 24.45 -16.75 16.46
CA GLN A 79 24.73 -17.35 17.77
C GLN A 79 25.79 -16.60 18.58
N THR A 80 26.62 -15.80 17.90
CA THR A 80 27.72 -15.07 18.52
C THR A 80 27.60 -13.58 18.17
N LEU A 81 27.63 -12.72 19.18
CA LEU A 81 27.72 -11.27 19.04
C LEU A 81 29.17 -10.82 19.23
N ILE A 82 29.76 -10.21 18.21
CA ILE A 82 31.08 -9.61 18.27
C ILE A 82 30.93 -8.12 18.56
N VAL A 83 31.67 -7.64 19.58
CA VAL A 83 31.68 -6.24 20.02
C VAL A 83 33.02 -5.64 19.64
N GLU A 84 33.03 -4.57 18.79
CA GLU A 84 34.28 -3.99 18.29
C GLU A 84 35.04 -3.17 19.35
N ALA A 85 34.33 -2.48 20.22
CA ALA A 85 34.90 -1.71 21.33
C ALA A 85 34.29 -2.17 22.68
N PRO A 86 34.71 -3.32 23.20
CA PRO A 86 34.10 -3.94 24.38
C PRO A 86 34.19 -3.06 25.64
N ASP A 87 35.30 -2.38 25.84
CA ASP A 87 35.53 -1.52 26.99
C ASP A 87 34.61 -0.29 27.02
N ALA A 88 34.11 0.15 25.84
CA ALA A 88 33.22 1.30 25.74
C ALA A 88 31.79 1.02 26.23
N VAL A 89 31.42 -0.26 26.31
CA VAL A 89 30.06 -0.67 26.69
C VAL A 89 30.04 -1.61 27.88
N GLY A 90 31.23 -2.06 28.38
CA GLY A 90 31.30 -2.99 29.48
C GLY A 90 30.90 -4.43 29.13
N LEU A 91 30.97 -4.79 27.84
CA LEU A 91 30.70 -6.14 27.36
C LEU A 91 32.01 -6.86 27.01
N PRO A 92 32.09 -8.21 27.03
CA PRO A 92 33.21 -8.92 26.45
C PRO A 92 33.27 -8.74 24.94
N ALA A 93 34.47 -8.94 24.35
CA ALA A 93 34.65 -8.84 22.89
C ALA A 93 33.78 -9.84 22.11
N THR A 94 33.38 -10.92 22.77
CA THR A 94 32.51 -11.96 22.19
C THR A 94 31.45 -12.34 23.21
N VAL A 95 30.17 -12.26 22.85
CA VAL A 95 29.05 -12.65 23.69
C VAL A 95 28.35 -13.84 23.04
N ASP A 96 28.20 -14.94 23.80
CA ASP A 96 27.34 -16.04 23.38
C ASP A 96 25.87 -15.59 23.40
N TRP A 97 25.27 -15.48 22.19
CA TRP A 97 23.92 -15.00 22.04
C TRP A 97 22.88 -16.09 22.24
N THR A 98 23.32 -17.36 22.36
CA THR A 98 22.42 -18.49 22.62
C THR A 98 21.88 -18.42 24.04
N GLY A 99 20.60 -18.14 24.17
CA GLY A 99 19.91 -18.03 25.46
C GLY A 99 19.85 -16.63 26.06
N ILE A 100 20.27 -15.59 25.33
CA ILE A 100 20.01 -14.22 25.71
C ILE A 100 18.56 -13.88 25.30
N ASP A 101 17.73 -13.55 26.30
CA ASP A 101 16.37 -13.07 26.06
C ASP A 101 16.43 -11.59 25.65
N THR A 102 15.99 -11.31 24.44
CA THR A 102 15.76 -9.95 23.96
C THR A 102 14.30 -9.55 24.18
N ARG A 103 14.06 -8.32 24.57
CA ARG A 103 12.73 -7.74 24.65
C ARG A 103 12.65 -6.47 23.82
N VAL A 104 11.54 -6.30 23.11
CA VAL A 104 11.28 -5.08 22.36
C VAL A 104 10.44 -4.14 23.23
N GLU A 105 11.05 -3.02 23.63
CA GLU A 105 10.35 -1.96 24.34
C GLU A 105 9.75 -0.98 23.35
N GLN A 106 8.45 -0.75 23.47
CA GLN A 106 7.70 0.15 22.59
C GLN A 106 6.90 1.13 23.43
N GLN A 107 6.87 2.37 22.99
CA GLN A 107 5.97 3.37 23.61
C GLN A 107 4.55 3.12 23.10
N GLN A 108 3.75 2.40 23.88
CA GLN A 108 2.40 1.94 23.52
C GLN A 108 1.49 3.09 23.01
N LEU A 109 1.68 4.31 23.50
CA LEU A 109 0.94 5.47 23.02
C LEU A 109 1.16 5.70 21.50
N TYR A 110 2.40 5.69 21.04
CA TYR A 110 2.72 5.95 19.63
C TYR A 110 2.32 4.78 18.73
N VAL A 111 2.40 3.55 19.24
CA VAL A 111 1.87 2.36 18.55
C VAL A 111 0.36 2.49 18.35
N ASN A 112 -0.38 2.92 19.38
CA ASN A 112 -1.82 3.14 19.28
C ASN A 112 -2.17 4.31 18.35
N ILE A 113 -1.35 5.37 18.33
CA ILE A 113 -1.50 6.48 17.36
C ILE A 113 -1.30 5.96 15.93
N LEU A 114 -0.29 5.12 15.69
CA LEU A 114 -0.06 4.51 14.37
C LEU A 114 -1.26 3.65 13.96
N TYR A 115 -1.78 2.80 14.83
CA TYR A 115 -2.95 1.98 14.53
C TYR A 115 -4.20 2.82 14.25
N LEU A 116 -4.41 3.92 15.00
CA LEU A 116 -5.48 4.86 14.74
C LEU A 116 -5.29 5.56 13.38
N ALA A 117 -4.07 5.97 13.06
CA ALA A 117 -3.73 6.56 11.77
C ALA A 117 -4.06 5.62 10.60
N LEU A 118 -3.65 4.35 10.71
CA LEU A 118 -3.98 3.32 9.72
C LEU A 118 -5.48 3.09 9.59
N ALA A 119 -6.21 3.03 10.71
CA ALA A 119 -7.66 2.87 10.70
C ALA A 119 -8.39 4.04 10.02
N LEU A 120 -7.92 5.28 10.25
CA LEU A 120 -8.42 6.48 9.58
C LEU A 120 -8.14 6.43 8.06
N ILE A 121 -6.94 5.99 7.67
CA ILE A 121 -6.57 5.83 6.25
C ILE A 121 -7.46 4.78 5.59
N ILE A 122 -7.64 3.62 6.21
CA ILE A 122 -8.51 2.54 5.68
C ILE A 122 -9.93 3.04 5.46
N ALA A 123 -10.51 3.71 6.45
CA ALA A 123 -11.86 4.27 6.35
C ALA A 123 -11.91 5.39 5.28
N GLY A 124 -10.91 6.28 5.27
CA GLY A 124 -10.80 7.38 4.32
C GLY A 124 -10.72 6.90 2.87
N VAL A 125 -9.87 5.90 2.59
CA VAL A 125 -9.79 5.26 1.26
C VAL A 125 -11.13 4.65 0.85
N GLY A 126 -11.83 4.00 1.79
CA GLY A 126 -13.14 3.40 1.56
C GLY A 126 -14.22 4.40 1.12
N TYR A 127 -14.16 5.64 1.64
CA TYR A 127 -15.06 6.72 1.23
C TYR A 127 -14.56 7.47 -0.01
N LEU A 128 -13.27 7.68 -0.17
CA LEU A 128 -12.72 8.48 -1.27
C LEU A 128 -12.60 7.67 -2.56
N LYS A 129 -11.88 6.53 -2.53
CA LYS A 129 -11.48 5.79 -3.74
C LYS A 129 -12.68 5.30 -4.54
N ALA A 130 -13.74 4.83 -3.86
CA ALA A 130 -14.94 4.32 -4.52
C ALA A 130 -15.76 5.43 -5.21
N ASN A 131 -15.64 6.69 -4.76
CA ASN A 131 -16.51 7.78 -5.18
C ASN A 131 -15.83 8.79 -6.12
N ILE A 132 -14.50 8.94 -6.03
CA ILE A 132 -13.81 9.95 -6.86
C ILE A 132 -13.85 9.61 -8.36
N SER A 133 -13.75 8.33 -8.73
CA SER A 133 -13.90 7.90 -10.12
C SER A 133 -15.32 8.06 -10.63
N THR A 134 -16.33 7.88 -9.77
CA THR A 134 -17.75 8.10 -10.12
C THR A 134 -18.00 9.56 -10.46
N ILE A 135 -17.40 10.51 -9.73
CA ILE A 135 -17.48 11.96 -10.05
C ILE A 135 -17.00 12.21 -11.49
N VAL A 136 -15.85 11.61 -11.88
CA VAL A 136 -15.34 11.75 -13.26
C VAL A 136 -16.38 11.26 -14.27
N GLY A 137 -17.02 10.12 -13.99
CA GLY A 137 -18.06 9.57 -14.86
C GLY A 137 -19.30 10.46 -15.00
N GLU A 138 -19.67 11.17 -13.92
CA GLU A 138 -20.84 12.06 -13.91
C GLU A 138 -20.59 13.41 -14.61
N LEU A 139 -19.34 13.79 -14.87
CA LEU A 139 -19.02 15.01 -15.63
C LEU A 139 -19.42 14.90 -17.10
N TYR A 140 -19.54 13.68 -17.63
CA TYR A 140 -19.85 13.41 -19.02
C TYR A 140 -21.23 12.77 -19.15
N GLU A 141 -21.97 13.14 -20.20
CA GLU A 141 -23.23 12.48 -20.57
C GLU A 141 -22.97 11.03 -21.06
N LEU A 142 -24.00 10.20 -20.96
CA LEU A 142 -23.92 8.83 -21.50
C LEU A 142 -23.73 8.89 -23.01
N GLY A 143 -22.62 8.28 -23.50
CA GLY A 143 -22.25 8.29 -24.92
C GLY A 143 -21.38 9.47 -25.35
N ASP A 144 -20.98 10.38 -24.45
CA ASP A 144 -20.01 11.44 -24.78
C ASP A 144 -18.65 10.81 -25.15
N PRO A 145 -18.13 11.04 -26.37
CA PRO A 145 -16.86 10.47 -26.83
C PRO A 145 -15.65 10.96 -26.04
N ARG A 146 -15.77 12.05 -25.26
CA ARG A 146 -14.71 12.60 -24.41
C ARG A 146 -14.57 11.86 -23.07
N ARG A 147 -15.57 11.06 -22.70
CA ARG A 147 -15.61 10.35 -21.42
C ARG A 147 -14.39 9.46 -21.19
N ASP A 148 -14.01 8.69 -22.20
CA ASP A 148 -12.84 7.79 -22.11
C ASP A 148 -11.53 8.59 -21.95
N SER A 149 -11.41 9.71 -22.64
CA SER A 149 -10.27 10.63 -22.48
C SER A 149 -10.21 11.23 -21.08
N GLY A 150 -11.37 11.57 -20.49
CA GLY A 150 -11.46 12.06 -19.11
C GLY A 150 -10.97 11.02 -18.10
N PHE A 151 -11.39 9.77 -18.24
CA PHE A 151 -10.88 8.67 -17.40
C PHE A 151 -9.39 8.42 -17.62
N THR A 152 -8.88 8.51 -18.84
CA THR A 152 -7.45 8.37 -19.13
C THR A 152 -6.63 9.45 -18.42
N LEU A 153 -7.06 10.73 -18.47
CA LEU A 153 -6.41 11.82 -17.74
C LEU A 153 -6.46 11.62 -16.23
N PHE A 154 -7.60 11.16 -15.70
CA PHE A 154 -7.74 10.85 -14.29
C PHE A 154 -6.79 9.72 -13.85
N TYR A 155 -6.71 8.64 -14.61
CA TYR A 155 -5.79 7.52 -14.35
C TYR A 155 -4.33 7.95 -14.43
N MET A 156 -3.97 8.78 -15.42
CA MET A 156 -2.63 9.37 -15.52
C MET A 156 -2.30 10.23 -14.30
N GLY A 157 -3.27 11.02 -13.80
CA GLY A 157 -3.11 11.82 -12.58
C GLY A 157 -2.84 10.97 -11.34
N ILE A 158 -3.54 9.82 -11.18
CA ILE A 158 -3.30 8.87 -10.09
C ILE A 158 -1.86 8.36 -10.14
N ASN A 159 -1.40 7.91 -11.32
CA ASN A 159 -0.06 7.35 -11.48
C ASN A 159 1.03 8.40 -11.32
N LEU A 160 0.81 9.62 -11.82
CA LEU A 160 1.74 10.74 -11.59
C LEU A 160 1.87 11.06 -10.08
N GLY A 161 0.74 11.08 -9.35
CA GLY A 161 0.73 11.24 -7.90
C GLY A 161 1.47 10.12 -7.18
N SER A 162 1.26 8.87 -7.58
CA SER A 162 1.95 7.69 -7.04
C SER A 162 3.46 7.77 -7.29
N PHE A 163 3.87 8.11 -8.52
CA PHE A 163 5.28 8.29 -8.88
C PHE A 163 5.94 9.36 -7.99
N LEU A 164 5.35 10.56 -7.95
CA LEU A 164 5.89 11.68 -7.18
C LEU A 164 5.95 11.38 -5.68
N SER A 165 4.90 10.76 -5.12
CA SER A 165 4.87 10.42 -3.69
C SER A 165 5.92 9.37 -3.34
N SER A 166 6.08 8.31 -4.12
CA SER A 166 7.09 7.28 -3.86
C SER A 166 8.51 7.86 -3.90
N VAL A 167 8.80 8.75 -4.85
CA VAL A 167 10.10 9.42 -4.94
C VAL A 167 10.31 10.37 -3.75
N THR A 168 9.36 11.27 -3.47
CA THR A 168 9.55 12.32 -2.47
C THR A 168 9.42 11.81 -1.05
N VAL A 169 8.34 11.08 -0.73
CA VAL A 169 8.08 10.55 0.61
C VAL A 169 9.09 9.46 0.95
N GLY A 170 9.39 8.56 0.00
CA GLY A 170 10.37 7.50 0.19
C GLY A 170 11.78 8.03 0.45
N TRP A 171 12.22 9.02 -0.33
CA TRP A 171 13.53 9.65 -0.13
C TRP A 171 13.59 10.43 1.20
N ILE A 172 12.61 11.30 1.47
CA ILE A 172 12.57 12.08 2.71
C ILE A 172 12.46 11.17 3.93
N GLY A 173 11.68 10.10 3.85
CA GLY A 173 11.52 9.12 4.93
C GLY A 173 12.85 8.48 5.32
N ILE A 174 13.67 8.09 4.36
CA ILE A 174 14.99 7.50 4.62
C ILE A 174 16.02 8.57 5.00
N ALA A 175 16.08 9.70 4.29
CA ALA A 175 17.11 10.71 4.53
C ALA A 175 16.92 11.49 5.82
N TYR A 176 15.68 11.83 6.18
CA TYR A 176 15.36 12.73 7.30
C TYR A 176 14.50 12.09 8.39
N GLY A 177 13.83 10.97 8.09
CA GLY A 177 12.96 10.23 9.00
C GLY A 177 11.52 10.15 8.53
N TRP A 178 10.88 9.03 8.88
CA TRP A 178 9.54 8.70 8.42
C TRP A 178 8.48 9.72 8.86
N LYS A 179 8.65 10.39 10.01
CA LYS A 179 7.77 11.49 10.43
C LYS A 179 7.68 12.61 9.40
N TYR A 180 8.79 12.94 8.74
CA TYR A 180 8.82 13.96 7.70
C TYR A 180 8.23 13.45 6.39
N GLY A 181 8.50 12.18 6.04
CA GLY A 181 7.90 11.53 4.87
C GLY A 181 6.37 11.47 4.98
N PHE A 182 5.84 10.93 6.07
CA PHE A 182 4.39 10.85 6.30
C PHE A 182 3.76 12.23 6.52
N GLY A 183 4.45 13.16 7.19
CA GLY A 183 4.02 14.55 7.32
C GLY A 183 3.84 15.22 5.95
N LEU A 184 4.78 14.99 5.02
CA LEU A 184 4.67 15.49 3.64
C LEU A 184 3.47 14.87 2.92
N ALA A 185 3.22 13.58 3.10
CA ALA A 185 2.03 12.92 2.56
C ALA A 185 0.73 13.55 3.11
N GLY A 186 0.70 13.86 4.42
CA GLY A 186 -0.40 14.59 5.06
C GLY A 186 -0.63 15.98 4.48
N ILE A 187 0.44 16.73 4.23
CA ILE A 187 0.38 18.05 3.56
C ILE A 187 -0.15 17.89 2.14
N GLY A 188 0.34 16.91 1.37
CA GLY A 188 -0.15 16.62 0.02
C GLY A 188 -1.65 16.31 0.00
N MET A 189 -2.12 15.48 0.95
CA MET A 189 -3.55 15.20 1.10
C MET A 189 -4.37 16.43 1.48
N LEU A 190 -3.85 17.29 2.37
CA LEU A 190 -4.50 18.53 2.74
C LEU A 190 -4.62 19.48 1.54
N LEU A 191 -3.56 19.62 0.75
CA LEU A 191 -3.58 20.42 -0.49
C LEU A 191 -4.60 19.85 -1.48
N GLY A 192 -4.66 18.52 -1.64
CA GLY A 192 -5.68 17.85 -2.45
C GLY A 192 -7.11 18.13 -1.97
N LEU A 193 -7.36 18.03 -0.67
CA LEU A 193 -8.65 18.37 -0.06
C LEU A 193 -9.02 19.83 -0.29
N VAL A 194 -8.11 20.77 -0.01
CA VAL A 194 -8.33 22.21 -0.21
C VAL A 194 -8.64 22.50 -1.69
N THR A 195 -7.85 21.92 -2.59
CA THR A 195 -8.08 22.04 -4.04
C THR A 195 -9.46 21.51 -4.43
N PHE A 196 -9.84 20.33 -3.95
CA PHE A 196 -11.16 19.76 -4.22
C PHE A 196 -12.28 20.64 -3.70
N LEU A 197 -12.18 21.15 -2.47
CA LEU A 197 -13.19 22.04 -1.88
C LEU A 197 -13.30 23.38 -2.62
N PHE A 198 -12.16 23.97 -2.99
CA PHE A 198 -12.13 25.24 -3.68
C PHE A 198 -12.73 25.16 -5.09
N PHE A 199 -12.44 24.09 -5.82
CA PHE A 199 -12.89 23.88 -7.19
C PHE A 199 -14.20 23.09 -7.32
N GLN A 200 -14.89 22.78 -6.22
CA GLN A 200 -16.20 22.09 -6.26
C GLN A 200 -17.25 22.79 -7.15
N HIS A 201 -17.16 24.10 -7.31
CA HIS A 201 -18.07 24.85 -8.17
C HIS A 201 -17.97 24.46 -9.65
N TRP A 202 -16.82 23.93 -10.10
CA TRP A 202 -16.64 23.41 -11.46
C TRP A 202 -17.41 22.11 -11.73
N LEU A 203 -17.87 21.45 -10.68
CA LEU A 203 -18.71 20.25 -10.82
C LEU A 203 -20.17 20.60 -11.19
N GLU A 204 -20.53 21.90 -11.29
CA GLU A 204 -21.85 22.39 -11.75
C GLU A 204 -23.02 21.71 -11.02
N GLY A 205 -22.88 21.44 -9.74
CA GLY A 205 -23.90 20.77 -8.93
C GLY A 205 -23.95 19.25 -9.08
N LYS A 206 -23.18 18.64 -10.00
CA LYS A 206 -23.10 17.18 -10.17
C LYS A 206 -22.49 16.48 -8.96
N ALA A 207 -22.69 15.19 -8.85
CA ALA A 207 -22.20 14.35 -7.76
C ALA A 207 -22.70 14.77 -6.37
N GLY A 208 -23.82 15.47 -6.32
CA GLY A 208 -24.55 15.82 -5.08
C GLY A 208 -25.34 14.64 -4.52
N PRO A 209 -26.00 14.85 -3.36
CA PRO A 209 -26.88 13.83 -2.80
C PRO A 209 -28.05 13.55 -3.76
N PRO A 210 -28.44 12.27 -3.93
CA PRO A 210 -29.55 11.90 -4.80
C PRO A 210 -30.89 12.52 -4.34
N ASP A 211 -31.05 12.69 -3.04
CA ASP A 211 -32.22 13.29 -2.40
C ASP A 211 -31.74 14.11 -1.19
N ALA A 212 -31.67 15.43 -1.37
CA ALA A 212 -31.20 16.35 -0.33
C ALA A 212 -32.15 16.42 0.88
N ASP A 213 -33.45 16.29 0.65
CA ASP A 213 -34.45 16.33 1.72
C ASP A 213 -34.36 15.09 2.63
N LYS A 214 -34.00 13.97 2.04
CA LYS A 214 -33.79 12.72 2.78
C LYS A 214 -32.62 12.79 3.76
N LEU A 215 -31.57 13.53 3.44
CA LEU A 215 -30.43 13.70 4.33
C LEU A 215 -30.79 14.39 5.64
N THR A 216 -31.76 15.30 5.61
CA THR A 216 -32.20 16.05 6.79
C THR A 216 -33.20 15.28 7.65
N GLN A 217 -33.75 14.17 7.16
CA GLN A 217 -34.70 13.33 7.88
C GLN A 217 -34.02 12.69 9.10
N ARG A 218 -34.73 12.66 10.21
CA ARG A 218 -34.27 12.04 11.45
C ARG A 218 -34.45 10.52 11.40
N VAL A 219 -33.39 9.79 11.72
CA VAL A 219 -33.40 8.32 11.82
C VAL A 219 -33.66 7.88 13.25
N LEU A 220 -32.97 8.52 14.23
CA LEU A 220 -33.10 8.16 15.64
C LEU A 220 -32.83 9.41 16.50
N GLY A 221 -33.85 9.90 17.21
CA GLY A 221 -33.73 11.09 18.04
C GLY A 221 -33.24 12.31 17.28
N PRO A 222 -32.12 12.93 17.64
CA PRO A 222 -31.54 14.08 16.93
C PRO A 222 -30.71 13.71 15.70
N VAL A 223 -30.44 12.41 15.47
CA VAL A 223 -29.54 11.94 14.41
C VAL A 223 -30.25 11.97 13.06
N THR A 224 -29.72 12.74 12.12
CA THR A 224 -30.18 12.79 10.73
C THR A 224 -29.57 11.63 9.91
N VAL A 225 -30.12 11.34 8.72
CA VAL A 225 -29.55 10.39 7.77
C VAL A 225 -28.09 10.75 7.44
N GLU A 226 -27.80 12.02 7.25
CA GLU A 226 -26.45 12.50 7.00
C GLU A 226 -25.50 12.18 8.14
N ALA A 227 -25.90 12.52 9.38
CA ALA A 227 -25.12 12.21 10.57
C ALA A 227 -24.94 10.70 10.75
N ALA A 228 -25.96 9.90 10.48
CA ALA A 228 -25.87 8.44 10.54
C ALA A 228 -24.83 7.89 9.54
N CYS A 229 -24.72 8.44 8.33
CA CYS A 229 -23.70 8.04 7.37
C CYS A 229 -22.27 8.34 7.87
N TYR A 230 -22.05 9.46 8.54
CA TYR A 230 -20.74 9.76 9.16
C TYR A 230 -20.46 8.88 10.38
N LEU A 231 -21.49 8.57 11.18
CA LEU A 231 -21.36 7.62 12.31
C LEU A 231 -21.00 6.21 11.84
N VAL A 232 -21.50 5.77 10.68
CA VAL A 232 -21.05 4.52 10.07
C VAL A 232 -19.55 4.60 9.72
N GLY A 233 -19.06 5.76 9.29
CA GLY A 233 -17.62 5.98 9.10
C GLY A 233 -16.81 5.80 10.37
N LEU A 234 -17.29 6.32 11.51
CA LEU A 234 -16.65 6.11 12.81
C LEU A 234 -16.69 4.63 13.23
N ALA A 235 -17.78 3.92 12.98
CA ALA A 235 -17.85 2.48 13.21
C ALA A 235 -16.85 1.70 12.35
N ILE A 236 -16.65 2.10 11.08
CA ILE A 236 -15.63 1.51 10.21
C ILE A 236 -14.22 1.76 10.77
N ILE A 237 -13.94 2.94 11.29
CA ILE A 237 -12.66 3.26 11.93
C ILE A 237 -12.45 2.34 13.16
N ALA A 238 -13.45 2.14 14.01
CA ALA A 238 -13.34 1.25 15.16
C ALA A 238 -13.08 -0.20 14.73
N VAL A 239 -13.77 -0.71 13.71
CA VAL A 239 -13.54 -2.04 13.16
C VAL A 239 -12.14 -2.15 12.55
N ALA A 240 -11.71 -1.17 11.75
CA ALA A 240 -10.38 -1.13 11.18
C ALA A 240 -9.28 -1.08 12.23
N PHE A 241 -9.46 -0.27 13.29
CA PHE A 241 -8.55 -0.21 14.43
C PHE A 241 -8.41 -1.59 15.10
N THR A 242 -9.53 -2.24 15.39
CA THR A 242 -9.53 -3.59 15.96
C THR A 242 -8.85 -4.61 15.03
N ALA A 243 -9.09 -4.50 13.72
CA ALA A 243 -8.49 -5.39 12.73
C ALA A 243 -6.96 -5.25 12.66
N VAL A 244 -6.45 -4.02 12.77
CA VAL A 244 -5.00 -3.75 12.73
C VAL A 244 -4.32 -4.12 14.05
N THR A 245 -5.00 -3.95 15.19
CA THR A 245 -4.46 -4.30 16.52
C THR A 245 -4.51 -5.79 16.81
N LEU A 246 -5.41 -6.54 16.17
CA LEU A 246 -5.62 -7.97 16.38
C LEU A 246 -5.55 -8.75 15.03
N PRO A 247 -4.41 -8.71 14.30
CA PRO A 247 -4.33 -9.23 12.94
C PRO A 247 -4.59 -10.75 12.86
N GLU A 248 -4.19 -11.52 13.88
CA GLU A 248 -4.38 -12.97 13.92
C GLU A 248 -5.87 -13.35 13.95
N TYR A 249 -6.65 -12.65 14.79
CA TYR A 249 -8.10 -12.88 14.87
C TYR A 249 -8.80 -12.44 13.59
N PHE A 250 -8.38 -11.31 13.02
CA PHE A 250 -8.98 -10.80 11.80
C PHE A 250 -8.67 -11.71 10.60
N GLY A 251 -7.44 -12.19 10.46
CA GLY A 251 -7.04 -13.17 9.44
C GLY A 251 -7.85 -14.47 9.55
N GLY A 252 -8.07 -14.95 10.78
CA GLY A 252 -8.90 -16.12 11.08
C GLY A 252 -10.38 -15.97 10.70
N VAL A 253 -10.89 -14.74 10.56
CA VAL A 253 -12.29 -14.46 10.13
C VAL A 253 -12.37 -14.19 8.63
N VAL A 254 -11.45 -13.38 8.09
CA VAL A 254 -11.52 -12.93 6.68
C VAL A 254 -11.33 -14.09 5.69
N GLY A 255 -10.42 -15.01 5.96
CA GLY A 255 -10.19 -16.18 5.11
C GLY A 255 -11.43 -17.05 4.95
N PRO A 256 -12.02 -17.55 6.06
CA PRO A 256 -13.27 -18.31 6.01
C PRO A 256 -14.43 -17.53 5.39
N LEU A 257 -14.58 -16.23 5.69
CA LEU A 257 -15.61 -15.38 5.10
C LEU A 257 -15.45 -15.28 3.58
N GLY A 258 -14.23 -15.11 3.09
CA GLY A 258 -13.91 -15.11 1.66
C GLY A 258 -14.31 -16.42 1.00
N LEU A 259 -13.98 -17.56 1.63
CA LEU A 259 -14.38 -18.87 1.14
C LEU A 259 -15.91 -19.04 1.11
N VAL A 260 -16.61 -18.64 2.17
CA VAL A 260 -18.09 -18.68 2.22
C VAL A 260 -18.69 -17.82 1.12
N MET A 261 -18.15 -16.63 0.84
CA MET A 261 -18.60 -15.76 -0.25
C MET A 261 -18.39 -16.42 -1.62
N LEU A 262 -17.25 -17.05 -1.86
CA LEU A 262 -16.98 -17.77 -3.11
C LEU A 262 -17.94 -18.95 -3.30
N LEU A 263 -18.16 -19.73 -2.24
CA LEU A 263 -19.13 -20.85 -2.25
C LEU A 263 -20.56 -20.35 -2.46
N PHE A 264 -20.93 -19.24 -1.84
CA PHE A 264 -22.24 -18.61 -2.05
C PHE A 264 -22.40 -18.18 -3.52
N MET A 265 -21.40 -17.51 -4.11
CA MET A 265 -21.44 -17.09 -5.52
C MET A 265 -21.52 -18.30 -6.46
N ALA A 266 -20.75 -19.35 -6.19
CA ALA A 266 -20.80 -20.60 -6.96
C ALA A 266 -22.18 -21.28 -6.85
N GLY A 267 -22.72 -21.36 -5.64
CA GLY A 267 -24.06 -21.91 -5.41
C GLY A 267 -25.15 -21.06 -6.09
N TYR A 268 -25.06 -19.74 -6.00
CA TYR A 268 -25.97 -18.84 -6.70
C TYR A 268 -25.91 -19.04 -8.22
N ALA A 269 -24.70 -19.10 -8.80
CA ALA A 269 -24.50 -19.39 -10.21
C ALA A 269 -25.10 -20.75 -10.61
N MET A 270 -24.97 -21.77 -9.77
CA MET A 270 -25.44 -23.12 -10.03
C MET A 270 -26.97 -23.24 -9.98
N PHE A 271 -27.58 -22.64 -8.95
CA PHE A 271 -29.00 -22.90 -8.61
C PHE A 271 -29.95 -21.79 -9.02
N ARG A 272 -29.46 -20.55 -9.18
CA ARG A 272 -30.31 -19.37 -9.44
C ARG A 272 -30.18 -18.78 -10.84
N THR A 273 -29.05 -19.02 -11.55
CA THR A 273 -28.83 -18.48 -12.91
C THR A 273 -28.94 -19.60 -13.95
N LYS A 274 -29.21 -19.22 -15.20
CA LYS A 274 -29.35 -20.17 -16.33
C LYS A 274 -28.69 -19.62 -17.59
N GLY A 275 -28.40 -20.50 -18.54
CA GLY A 275 -27.87 -20.12 -19.85
C GLY A 275 -26.61 -19.25 -19.79
N GLU A 276 -26.61 -18.15 -20.50
CA GLU A 276 -25.46 -17.24 -20.63
C GLU A 276 -25.06 -16.57 -19.29
N GLU A 277 -26.04 -16.18 -18.48
CA GLU A 277 -25.82 -15.59 -17.17
C GLU A 277 -24.99 -16.53 -16.25
N ARG A 278 -25.32 -17.84 -16.28
CA ARG A 278 -24.54 -18.84 -15.54
C ARG A 278 -23.09 -18.89 -16.02
N GLY A 279 -22.87 -18.88 -17.34
CA GLY A 279 -21.53 -18.84 -17.92
C GLY A 279 -20.73 -17.62 -17.48
N GLN A 280 -21.36 -16.44 -17.50
CA GLN A 280 -20.74 -15.18 -17.07
C GLN A 280 -20.39 -15.20 -15.56
N MET A 281 -21.24 -15.75 -14.71
CA MET A 281 -20.96 -15.89 -13.27
C MET A 281 -19.79 -16.84 -13.00
N PHE A 282 -19.69 -17.98 -13.69
CA PHE A 282 -18.53 -18.87 -13.56
C PHE A 282 -17.26 -18.25 -14.13
N ALA A 283 -17.34 -17.50 -15.22
CA ALA A 283 -16.21 -16.73 -15.73
C ALA A 283 -15.72 -15.67 -14.71
N ALA A 284 -16.64 -14.96 -14.06
CA ALA A 284 -16.30 -14.02 -13.00
C ALA A 284 -15.61 -14.71 -11.81
N LEU A 285 -16.12 -15.87 -11.35
CA LEU A 285 -15.48 -16.67 -10.31
C LEU A 285 -14.06 -17.13 -10.72
N TYR A 286 -13.90 -17.58 -11.96
CA TYR A 286 -12.59 -17.96 -12.49
C TYR A 286 -11.61 -16.78 -12.42
N PHE A 287 -12.01 -15.58 -12.88
CA PHE A 287 -11.16 -14.41 -12.83
C PHE A 287 -10.83 -13.98 -11.40
N ILE A 288 -11.80 -14.05 -10.46
CA ILE A 288 -11.55 -13.77 -9.05
C ILE A 288 -10.46 -14.70 -8.49
N LEU A 289 -10.55 -16.00 -8.77
CA LEU A 289 -9.54 -16.96 -8.32
C LEU A 289 -8.19 -16.78 -9.00
N ALA A 290 -8.20 -16.49 -10.30
CA ALA A 290 -6.98 -16.28 -11.08
C ALA A 290 -6.24 -14.96 -10.73
N GLN A 291 -6.92 -13.98 -10.13
CA GLN A 291 -6.27 -12.76 -9.61
C GLN A 291 -5.45 -13.02 -8.34
N ILE A 292 -5.77 -14.03 -7.55
CA ILE A 292 -5.09 -14.30 -6.28
C ILE A 292 -3.57 -14.46 -6.47
N PRO A 293 -3.05 -15.35 -7.33
CA PRO A 293 -1.61 -15.48 -7.55
C PRO A 293 -0.98 -14.23 -8.14
N PHE A 294 -1.68 -13.50 -9.03
CA PHE A 294 -1.17 -12.25 -9.58
C PHE A 294 -0.90 -11.22 -8.46
N TRP A 295 -1.91 -10.91 -7.65
CA TRP A 295 -1.77 -9.92 -6.58
C TRP A 295 -0.83 -10.38 -5.47
N ALA A 296 -0.80 -11.69 -5.17
CA ALA A 296 0.15 -12.23 -4.20
C ALA A 296 1.61 -12.00 -4.62
N LEU A 297 1.92 -12.07 -5.91
CA LEU A 297 3.25 -11.76 -6.44
C LEU A 297 3.48 -10.24 -6.57
N PHE A 298 2.51 -9.51 -7.10
CA PHE A 298 2.62 -8.09 -7.40
C PHE A 298 2.82 -7.24 -6.14
N GLU A 299 2.05 -7.52 -5.08
CA GLU A 299 2.12 -6.79 -3.80
C GLU A 299 3.42 -7.05 -3.01
N GLN A 300 4.29 -7.97 -3.45
CA GLN A 300 5.63 -8.11 -2.89
C GLN A 300 6.47 -6.83 -3.08
N ALA A 301 6.09 -5.95 -4.00
CA ALA A 301 6.74 -4.66 -4.21
C ALA A 301 6.83 -3.81 -2.93
N GLY A 302 5.78 -3.84 -2.08
CA GLY A 302 5.73 -3.11 -0.80
C GLY A 302 6.35 -3.85 0.38
N SER A 303 6.73 -5.10 0.24
CA SER A 303 7.21 -5.96 1.34
C SER A 303 8.54 -6.63 1.00
N SER A 304 8.54 -7.91 0.64
CA SER A 304 9.76 -8.69 0.45
C SER A 304 10.65 -8.18 -0.69
N LEU A 305 10.07 -7.66 -1.79
CA LEU A 305 10.86 -7.09 -2.88
C LEU A 305 11.54 -5.77 -2.46
N ASN A 306 10.86 -4.95 -1.66
CA ASN A 306 11.47 -3.74 -1.10
C ASN A 306 12.63 -4.08 -0.16
N LEU A 307 12.46 -5.08 0.72
CA LEU A 307 13.50 -5.55 1.63
C LEU A 307 14.67 -6.20 0.87
N PHE A 308 14.38 -6.98 -0.17
CA PHE A 308 15.39 -7.53 -1.07
C PHE A 308 16.20 -6.42 -1.75
N THR A 309 15.51 -5.39 -2.26
CA THR A 309 16.13 -4.23 -2.89
C THR A 309 17.05 -3.49 -1.92
N ASP A 310 16.63 -3.36 -0.66
CA ASP A 310 17.42 -2.67 0.35
C ASP A 310 18.68 -3.44 0.75
N ARG A 311 18.60 -4.76 0.89
CA ARG A 311 19.67 -5.58 1.48
C ARG A 311 20.60 -6.26 0.47
N LEU A 312 20.10 -6.58 -0.71
CA LEU A 312 20.79 -7.48 -1.67
C LEU A 312 21.05 -6.84 -3.04
N VAL A 313 20.68 -5.57 -3.25
CA VAL A 313 20.86 -4.89 -4.54
C VAL A 313 21.87 -3.77 -4.44
N ASP A 314 22.82 -3.71 -5.38
CA ASP A 314 23.64 -2.52 -5.55
C ASP A 314 22.79 -1.37 -6.09
N ARG A 315 22.38 -0.49 -5.19
CA ARG A 315 21.52 0.67 -5.46
C ARG A 315 22.29 1.91 -5.87
N THR A 316 23.60 1.78 -6.08
CA THR A 316 24.45 2.92 -6.45
C THR A 316 24.22 3.30 -7.91
N MET A 317 23.66 4.48 -8.12
CA MET A 317 23.38 5.05 -9.43
C MET A 317 23.95 6.47 -9.51
N PHE A 318 24.76 6.75 -10.53
CA PHE A 318 25.37 8.08 -10.75
C PHE A 318 26.16 8.61 -9.53
N GLY A 319 26.79 7.70 -8.75
CA GLY A 319 27.56 8.08 -7.57
C GLY A 319 26.71 8.33 -6.32
N TRP A 320 25.43 7.99 -6.34
CA TRP A 320 24.50 8.15 -5.24
C TRP A 320 23.73 6.85 -4.96
N THR A 321 23.55 6.48 -3.69
CA THR A 321 22.79 5.31 -3.28
C THR A 321 21.30 5.66 -3.17
N VAL A 322 20.51 5.10 -4.08
CA VAL A 322 19.06 5.35 -4.15
C VAL A 322 18.35 4.58 -3.03
N PRO A 323 17.53 5.22 -2.18
CA PRO A 323 16.75 4.52 -1.18
C PRO A 323 15.79 3.49 -1.78
N ALA A 324 15.71 2.29 -1.19
CA ALA A 324 14.89 1.19 -1.71
C ALA A 324 13.40 1.56 -1.95
N PRO A 325 12.72 2.34 -1.08
CA PRO A 325 11.33 2.74 -1.32
C PRO A 325 11.11 3.56 -2.60
N VAL A 326 12.15 4.25 -3.09
CA VAL A 326 12.06 5.04 -4.33
C VAL A 326 11.81 4.15 -5.55
N PHE A 327 12.31 2.91 -5.55
CA PHE A 327 12.10 1.98 -6.67
C PHE A 327 10.64 1.57 -6.86
N GLN A 328 9.78 1.72 -5.84
CA GLN A 328 8.33 1.51 -5.99
C GLN A 328 7.69 2.50 -6.98
N SER A 329 8.32 3.66 -7.22
CA SER A 329 7.88 4.62 -8.23
C SER A 329 7.98 4.08 -9.66
N LEU A 330 8.81 3.05 -9.91
CA LEU A 330 9.02 2.48 -11.25
C LEU A 330 7.73 1.93 -11.84
N ASN A 331 6.88 1.28 -11.04
CA ASN A 331 5.58 0.80 -11.52
C ASN A 331 4.75 1.95 -12.08
N ALA A 332 4.51 2.99 -11.31
CA ALA A 332 3.73 4.14 -11.75
C ALA A 332 4.38 4.88 -12.94
N GLY A 333 5.72 5.00 -12.94
CA GLY A 333 6.48 5.56 -14.07
C GLY A 333 6.30 4.75 -15.35
N PHE A 334 6.40 3.44 -15.26
CA PHE A 334 6.18 2.54 -16.40
C PHE A 334 4.72 2.55 -16.87
N ILE A 335 3.73 2.66 -15.98
CA ILE A 335 2.33 2.82 -16.38
C ILE A 335 2.17 4.07 -17.25
N ILE A 336 2.71 5.21 -16.82
CA ILE A 336 2.62 6.47 -17.57
C ILE A 336 3.19 6.31 -18.98
N ILE A 337 4.32 5.58 -19.12
CA ILE A 337 5.00 5.37 -20.40
C ILE A 337 4.29 4.32 -21.25
N PHE A 338 3.97 3.17 -20.69
CA PHE A 338 3.56 1.98 -21.45
C PHE A 338 2.04 1.85 -21.63
N ALA A 339 1.20 2.47 -20.79
CA ALA A 339 -0.24 2.40 -20.96
C ALA A 339 -0.71 2.96 -22.32
N PRO A 340 -0.23 4.12 -22.82
CA PRO A 340 -0.57 4.59 -24.17
C PRO A 340 -0.08 3.65 -25.27
N ILE A 341 1.11 3.07 -25.08
CA ILE A 341 1.72 2.14 -26.06
C ILE A 341 0.90 0.86 -26.17
N LEU A 342 0.52 0.27 -25.03
CA LEU A 342 -0.30 -0.93 -24.99
C LEU A 342 -1.73 -0.66 -25.49
N ALA A 343 -2.31 0.48 -25.15
CA ALA A 343 -3.60 0.88 -25.69
C ALA A 343 -3.57 0.92 -27.23
N TRP A 344 -2.55 1.54 -27.80
CA TRP A 344 -2.33 1.54 -29.26
C TRP A 344 -2.12 0.11 -29.81
N LEU A 345 -1.33 -0.72 -29.13
CA LEU A 345 -1.04 -2.10 -29.54
C LEU A 345 -2.33 -2.93 -29.59
N TRP A 346 -3.18 -2.86 -28.56
CA TRP A 346 -4.45 -3.59 -28.54
C TRP A 346 -5.36 -3.19 -29.69
N VAL A 347 -5.46 -1.90 -30.02
CA VAL A 347 -6.22 -1.41 -31.17
C VAL A 347 -5.61 -1.91 -32.49
N ALA A 348 -4.29 -1.89 -32.62
CA ALA A 348 -3.60 -2.37 -33.82
C ALA A 348 -3.81 -3.87 -34.02
N LEU A 349 -3.73 -4.67 -32.96
CA LEU A 349 -3.99 -6.12 -32.98
C LEU A 349 -5.46 -6.42 -33.29
N ALA A 350 -6.39 -5.64 -32.72
CA ALA A 350 -7.82 -5.80 -33.01
C ALA A 350 -8.14 -5.55 -34.49
N ARG A 351 -7.55 -4.54 -35.12
CA ARG A 351 -7.69 -4.27 -36.58
C ARG A 351 -7.20 -5.43 -37.44
N ARG A 352 -6.20 -6.19 -36.95
CA ARG A 352 -5.66 -7.37 -37.61
C ARG A 352 -6.34 -8.69 -37.23
N LYS A 353 -7.40 -8.64 -36.38
CA LYS A 353 -8.09 -9.81 -35.79
C LYS A 353 -7.15 -10.71 -34.95
N TRP A 354 -6.08 -10.17 -34.42
CA TRP A 354 -5.09 -10.85 -33.58
C TRP A 354 -5.19 -10.44 -32.09
N ASN A 355 -6.21 -9.66 -31.75
CA ASN A 355 -6.41 -9.26 -30.35
C ASN A 355 -6.71 -10.51 -29.50
N PRO A 356 -5.87 -10.82 -28.48
CA PRO A 356 -6.13 -11.94 -27.59
C PRO A 356 -7.45 -11.78 -26.87
N SER A 357 -8.13 -12.89 -26.60
CA SER A 357 -9.33 -12.87 -25.78
C SER A 357 -8.99 -12.41 -24.33
N THR A 358 -9.99 -11.89 -23.61
CA THR A 358 -9.80 -11.43 -22.22
C THR A 358 -9.17 -12.51 -21.32
N PRO A 359 -9.56 -13.79 -21.36
CA PRO A 359 -8.88 -14.82 -20.58
C PRO A 359 -7.41 -15.00 -20.94
N VAL A 360 -7.04 -14.85 -22.21
CA VAL A 360 -5.64 -14.96 -22.64
C VAL A 360 -4.82 -13.78 -22.14
N LYS A 361 -5.32 -12.55 -22.23
CA LYS A 361 -4.67 -11.37 -21.65
C LYS A 361 -4.43 -11.54 -20.16
N PHE A 362 -5.45 -12.03 -19.46
CA PHE A 362 -5.38 -12.29 -18.03
C PHE A 362 -4.31 -13.34 -17.67
N ALA A 363 -4.25 -14.44 -18.44
CA ALA A 363 -3.24 -15.48 -18.28
C ALA A 363 -1.83 -14.95 -18.53
N LEU A 364 -1.66 -14.06 -19.55
CA LEU A 364 -0.39 -13.37 -19.81
C LEU A 364 0.03 -12.49 -18.64
N GLY A 365 -0.89 -11.75 -18.03
CA GLY A 365 -0.60 -10.93 -16.84
C GLY A 365 -0.07 -11.79 -15.68
N VAL A 366 -0.74 -12.88 -15.34
CA VAL A 366 -0.30 -13.82 -14.29
C VAL A 366 1.05 -14.44 -14.64
N PHE A 367 1.26 -14.84 -15.90
CA PHE A 367 2.54 -15.37 -16.37
C PHE A 367 3.66 -14.34 -16.22
N MET A 368 3.42 -13.09 -16.59
CA MET A 368 4.41 -12.01 -16.49
C MET A 368 4.77 -11.69 -15.04
N ALA A 369 3.80 -11.75 -14.11
CA ALA A 369 4.09 -11.60 -12.70
C ALA A 369 5.07 -12.67 -12.19
N GLY A 370 4.88 -13.93 -12.57
CA GLY A 370 5.83 -15.01 -12.29
C GLY A 370 7.19 -14.82 -12.99
N LEU A 371 7.17 -14.43 -14.27
CA LEU A 371 8.39 -14.20 -15.06
C LEU A 371 9.28 -13.14 -14.44
N GLY A 372 8.71 -12.06 -13.88
CA GLY A 372 9.47 -11.03 -13.19
C GLY A 372 10.34 -11.60 -12.05
N PHE A 373 9.80 -12.51 -11.26
CA PHE A 373 10.59 -13.18 -10.21
C PHE A 373 11.66 -14.13 -10.77
N TYR A 374 11.38 -14.84 -11.87
CA TYR A 374 12.40 -15.66 -12.52
C TYR A 374 13.57 -14.82 -13.02
N VAL A 375 13.32 -13.63 -13.55
CA VAL A 375 14.36 -12.68 -13.94
C VAL A 375 15.21 -12.28 -12.73
N LEU A 376 14.56 -12.04 -11.58
CA LEU A 376 15.27 -11.69 -10.35
C LEU A 376 16.13 -12.85 -9.83
N VAL A 377 15.62 -14.09 -9.88
CA VAL A 377 16.42 -15.32 -9.59
C VAL A 377 17.63 -15.42 -10.49
N GLY A 378 17.48 -15.10 -11.79
CA GLY A 378 18.59 -14.99 -12.73
C GLY A 378 19.64 -13.97 -12.27
N GLY A 379 19.20 -12.80 -11.80
CA GLY A 379 20.05 -11.76 -11.24
C GLY A 379 20.85 -12.26 -10.02
N ILE A 380 20.20 -12.92 -9.08
CA ILE A 380 20.87 -13.52 -7.90
C ILE A 380 21.92 -14.54 -8.33
N THR A 381 21.57 -15.42 -9.26
CA THR A 381 22.49 -16.47 -9.74
C THR A 381 23.73 -15.88 -10.43
N LEU A 382 23.55 -14.81 -11.20
CA LEU A 382 24.67 -14.13 -11.89
C LEU A 382 25.55 -13.33 -10.93
N SER A 383 25.01 -12.82 -9.85
CA SER A 383 25.75 -12.03 -8.86
C SER A 383 26.62 -12.88 -7.94
N GLY A 384 26.36 -14.20 -7.83
CA GLY A 384 27.07 -15.10 -6.93
C GLY A 384 26.97 -14.66 -5.47
N ALA A 385 28.12 -14.37 -4.84
CA ALA A 385 28.19 -13.85 -3.48
C ALA A 385 28.13 -12.31 -3.41
N GLY A 386 28.04 -11.62 -4.54
CA GLY A 386 27.96 -10.15 -4.61
C GLY A 386 26.52 -9.62 -4.58
N LEU A 387 26.41 -8.29 -4.56
CA LEU A 387 25.12 -7.64 -4.67
C LEU A 387 24.53 -7.79 -6.07
N VAL A 388 23.22 -7.90 -6.14
CA VAL A 388 22.47 -7.98 -7.41
C VAL A 388 22.48 -6.62 -8.10
N ALA A 389 22.77 -6.60 -9.40
CA ALA A 389 22.78 -5.35 -10.15
C ALA A 389 21.39 -4.73 -10.25
N VAL A 390 21.30 -3.40 -10.04
CA VAL A 390 20.05 -2.65 -9.95
C VAL A 390 19.13 -2.81 -11.17
N TYR A 391 19.66 -3.05 -12.38
CA TYR A 391 18.83 -3.21 -13.56
C TYR A 391 17.86 -4.40 -13.48
N PHE A 392 18.11 -5.42 -12.65
CA PHE A 392 17.16 -6.50 -12.41
C PHE A 392 15.90 -6.00 -11.69
N ILE A 393 16.04 -4.98 -10.83
CA ILE A 393 14.90 -4.32 -10.20
C ILE A 393 14.08 -3.56 -11.25
N PHE A 394 14.71 -2.84 -12.16
CA PHE A 394 14.01 -2.21 -13.27
C PHE A 394 13.26 -3.24 -14.14
N LEU A 395 13.89 -4.38 -14.42
CA LEU A 395 13.28 -5.43 -15.24
C LEU A 395 12.06 -6.09 -14.56
N ILE A 396 12.14 -6.44 -13.28
CA ILE A 396 10.98 -7.03 -12.57
C ILE A 396 9.82 -6.04 -12.53
N TYR A 397 10.06 -4.77 -12.19
CA TYR A 397 9.00 -3.75 -12.20
C TYR A 397 8.41 -3.53 -13.61
N LEU A 398 9.24 -3.51 -14.64
CA LEU A 398 8.79 -3.40 -16.03
C LEU A 398 7.88 -4.58 -16.41
N ILE A 399 8.33 -5.81 -16.15
CA ILE A 399 7.58 -7.03 -16.49
C ILE A 399 6.27 -7.08 -15.73
N HIS A 400 6.27 -6.77 -14.42
CA HIS A 400 5.08 -6.71 -13.60
C HIS A 400 4.10 -5.65 -14.11
N THR A 401 4.58 -4.45 -14.47
CA THR A 401 3.73 -3.38 -15.01
C THR A 401 3.13 -3.75 -16.37
N LEU A 402 3.90 -4.39 -17.25
CA LEU A 402 3.35 -4.88 -18.52
C LEU A 402 2.32 -6.00 -18.31
N GLY A 403 2.46 -6.79 -17.25
CA GLY A 403 1.47 -7.80 -16.86
C GLY A 403 0.21 -7.20 -16.23
N GLU A 404 0.29 -6.04 -15.58
CA GLU A 404 -0.83 -5.29 -15.01
C GLU A 404 -1.66 -4.60 -16.10
N LEU A 405 -1.03 -4.06 -17.15
CA LEU A 405 -1.63 -3.32 -18.27
C LEU A 405 -2.22 -4.24 -19.35
#